data_7319bf53375799261abe5d6aa142c6a0
#
_entry.id   7319bf53375799261abe5d6aa142c6a0
#
_cell.length_a   1.000
_cell.length_b   1.000
_cell.length_c   1.000
_cell.angle_alpha   90.00
_cell.angle_beta   90.00
_cell.angle_gamma   90.00
#
_symmetry.space_group_name_H-M   'P 1'
#
loop_
_entity.id
_entity.type
_entity.pdbx_description
1 polymer ?
#
loop_
_entity_poly.entity_id
_entity_poly.type
_entity_poly.pdbx_seq_one_letter_code
_entity_poly.pdbx_strand_id
1 'polypeptide(L)'
;MGGFRAMKVHVVDNGGQWTHREWRVLKYLKVDTKIIPNTTPFDELEGVDALVLSGGSPRVALETERMGRNGEYLDRAGFPILGICAGMQFMTNHYGGATAPAKVPEFGKTTLHVDDEDDLFVGLPRTFTVWESHNDEVSVLPKGFKVLAHSDNCSIEAFRIEGKPFYGLQFHPEVENTEHGYDIFKNFLKVVDSWMVR
;
A
#
# COMPACT_ATOMS: atom_id res chain seq x y z
N MET A 1 32.80 -13.40 -3.78
CA MET A 1 31.40 -13.80 -3.64
C MET A 1 30.68 -12.65 -2.93
N GLY A 2 30.09 -11.73 -3.66
CA GLY A 2 29.28 -10.66 -3.09
C GLY A 2 27.99 -11.27 -2.57
N GLY A 3 27.83 -11.36 -1.24
CA GLY A 3 26.58 -11.75 -0.63
C GLY A 3 25.53 -10.71 -0.98
N PHE A 4 24.44 -11.10 -1.64
CA PHE A 4 23.29 -10.23 -1.84
C PHE A 4 22.82 -9.77 -0.46
N ARG A 5 22.81 -8.45 -0.23
CA ARG A 5 22.21 -7.87 0.97
C ARG A 5 20.74 -8.26 0.99
N ALA A 6 20.24 -8.77 2.13
CA ALA A 6 18.82 -9.04 2.27
C ALA A 6 18.02 -7.74 2.06
N MET A 7 16.98 -7.80 1.22
CA MET A 7 16.07 -6.69 0.98
C MET A 7 15.43 -6.26 2.30
N LYS A 8 15.45 -4.96 2.59
CA LYS A 8 14.93 -4.37 3.82
C LYS A 8 13.67 -3.56 3.54
N VAL A 9 12.52 -4.09 3.95
CA VAL A 9 11.20 -3.45 3.77
C VAL A 9 10.54 -3.29 5.14
N HIS A 10 10.27 -2.07 5.57
CA HIS A 10 9.64 -1.80 6.86
C HIS A 10 8.17 -1.47 6.70
N VAL A 11 7.37 -1.87 7.71
CA VAL A 11 5.96 -1.55 7.82
C VAL A 11 5.81 -0.35 8.75
N VAL A 12 5.25 0.74 8.24
CA VAL A 12 4.91 1.93 9.01
C VAL A 12 3.56 1.73 9.67
N ASP A 13 3.53 1.76 11.00
CA ASP A 13 2.31 1.55 11.77
C ASP A 13 1.46 2.83 11.85
N ASN A 14 0.34 2.83 11.13
CA ASN A 14 -0.66 3.89 11.16
C ASN A 14 -1.83 3.58 12.14
N GLY A 15 -1.63 2.63 13.05
CA GLY A 15 -2.65 2.25 14.04
C GLY A 15 -3.70 1.28 13.50
N GLY A 16 -3.33 0.47 12.51
CA GLY A 16 -4.20 -0.54 11.91
C GLY A 16 -4.26 -1.83 12.72
N GLN A 17 -5.44 -2.47 12.70
CA GLN A 17 -5.61 -3.77 13.36
C GLN A 17 -4.81 -4.91 12.69
N TRP A 18 -4.37 -4.74 11.44
CA TRP A 18 -3.68 -5.77 10.68
C TRP A 18 -2.21 -5.45 10.33
N THR A 19 -1.64 -4.39 10.88
CA THR A 19 -0.21 -4.02 10.71
C THR A 19 0.73 -5.20 10.96
N HIS A 20 0.46 -6.00 12.00
CA HIS A 20 1.24 -7.22 12.27
C HIS A 20 1.09 -8.30 11.18
N ARG A 21 -0.04 -8.35 10.47
CA ARG A 21 -0.22 -9.31 9.35
C ARG A 21 0.63 -8.90 8.15
N GLU A 22 0.70 -7.61 7.82
CA GLU A 22 1.60 -7.08 6.79
C GLU A 22 3.05 -7.47 7.07
N TRP A 23 3.51 -7.23 8.29
CA TRP A 23 4.84 -7.65 8.76
C TRP A 23 5.04 -9.18 8.66
N ARG A 24 4.05 -9.99 9.04
CA ARG A 24 4.11 -11.45 8.94
C ARG A 24 4.27 -11.93 7.51
N VAL A 25 3.55 -11.34 6.56
CA VAL A 25 3.67 -11.68 5.14
C VAL A 25 5.10 -11.42 4.67
N LEU A 26 5.67 -10.26 4.97
CA LEU A 26 7.05 -9.93 4.61
C LEU A 26 8.06 -10.89 5.26
N LYS A 27 7.86 -11.25 6.53
CA LYS A 27 8.68 -12.28 7.22
C LYS A 27 8.58 -13.64 6.54
N TYR A 28 7.38 -14.07 6.17
CA TYR A 28 7.17 -15.32 5.44
C TYR A 28 7.91 -15.31 4.10
N LEU A 29 7.93 -14.17 3.42
CA LEU A 29 8.65 -13.95 2.16
C LEU A 29 10.16 -13.73 2.34
N LYS A 30 10.71 -13.94 3.56
CA LYS A 30 12.14 -13.85 3.88
C LYS A 30 12.75 -12.46 3.72
N VAL A 31 11.95 -11.42 3.88
CA VAL A 31 12.40 -10.02 3.87
C VAL A 31 12.93 -9.63 5.25
N ASP A 32 13.99 -8.82 5.30
CA ASP A 32 14.37 -8.13 6.54
C ASP A 32 13.36 -7.01 6.81
N THR A 33 12.55 -7.18 7.84
CA THR A 33 11.41 -6.30 8.08
C THR A 33 11.21 -6.01 9.57
N LYS A 34 10.76 -4.78 9.85
CA LYS A 34 10.33 -4.31 11.16
C LYS A 34 9.01 -3.56 11.03
N ILE A 35 8.24 -3.52 12.11
CA ILE A 35 7.18 -2.53 12.29
C ILE A 35 7.83 -1.32 12.94
N ILE A 36 7.64 -0.14 12.35
CA ILE A 36 8.15 1.12 12.86
C ILE A 36 6.98 2.09 13.13
N PRO A 37 7.05 2.92 14.19
CA PRO A 37 6.08 3.97 14.42
C PRO A 37 6.00 4.93 13.21
N ASN A 38 4.82 5.44 12.91
CA ASN A 38 4.66 6.46 11.85
C ASN A 38 5.27 7.84 12.23
N THR A 39 5.80 7.95 13.42
CA THR A 39 6.56 9.12 13.92
C THR A 39 8.07 8.99 13.70
N THR A 40 8.56 7.86 13.16
CA THR A 40 9.99 7.61 12.92
C THR A 40 10.54 8.66 11.94
N PRO A 41 11.61 9.40 12.29
CA PRO A 41 12.26 10.34 11.38
C PRO A 41 12.77 9.64 10.12
N PHE A 42 12.66 10.31 8.95
CA PHE A 42 13.14 9.73 7.69
C PHE A 42 14.64 9.37 7.73
N ASP A 43 15.43 10.17 8.43
CA ASP A 43 16.89 9.94 8.55
C ASP A 43 17.25 8.64 9.30
N GLU A 44 16.31 8.06 10.06
CA GLU A 44 16.46 6.74 10.69
C GLU A 44 16.15 5.57 9.74
N LEU A 45 15.72 5.86 8.50
CA LEU A 45 15.42 4.87 7.47
C LEU A 45 16.60 4.56 6.55
N GLU A 46 17.81 4.91 6.96
CA GLU A 46 19.02 4.62 6.17
C GLU A 46 19.15 3.13 5.86
N GLY A 47 19.36 2.82 4.58
CA GLY A 47 19.49 1.46 4.09
C GLY A 47 18.16 0.67 4.00
N VAL A 48 17.02 1.32 4.16
CA VAL A 48 15.70 0.75 3.84
C VAL A 48 15.49 0.78 2.33
N ASP A 49 14.96 -0.31 1.78
CA ASP A 49 14.75 -0.49 0.33
C ASP A 49 13.32 -0.21 -0.09
N ALA A 50 12.36 -0.29 0.82
CA ALA A 50 10.96 0.06 0.59
C ALA A 50 10.19 0.23 1.90
N LEU A 51 9.03 0.88 1.82
CA LEU A 51 8.06 0.99 2.92
C LEU A 51 6.71 0.42 2.52
N VAL A 52 6.03 -0.18 3.49
CA VAL A 52 4.59 -0.44 3.47
C VAL A 52 3.94 0.53 4.46
N LEU A 53 3.10 1.44 3.98
CA LEU A 53 2.30 2.32 4.84
C LEU A 53 1.02 1.56 5.19
N SER A 54 0.91 1.12 6.43
CA SER A 54 -0.17 0.24 6.86
C SER A 54 -1.55 0.89 6.74
N GLY A 55 -2.57 0.06 6.76
CA GLY A 55 -3.91 0.49 7.12
C GLY A 55 -3.94 1.16 8.49
N GLY A 56 -5.02 1.81 8.81
CA GLY A 56 -5.14 2.53 10.07
C GLY A 56 -6.58 2.86 10.44
N SER A 57 -6.77 3.19 11.72
CA SER A 57 -8.07 3.65 12.22
C SER A 57 -8.40 5.12 11.91
N PRO A 58 -7.43 6.03 11.62
CA PRO A 58 -7.75 7.42 11.34
C PRO A 58 -8.63 7.56 10.09
N ARG A 59 -9.62 8.43 10.17
CA ARG A 59 -10.29 8.98 8.98
C ARG A 59 -9.38 10.03 8.37
N VAL A 60 -8.65 9.63 7.33
CA VAL A 60 -7.51 10.39 6.80
C VAL A 60 -7.88 11.82 6.42
N ALA A 61 -9.09 12.05 5.88
CA ALA A 61 -9.55 13.39 5.52
C ALA A 61 -9.77 14.34 6.73
N LEU A 62 -10.00 13.79 7.93
CA LEU A 62 -10.35 14.53 9.14
C LEU A 62 -9.25 14.51 10.21
N GLU A 63 -8.41 13.47 10.19
CA GLU A 63 -7.42 13.18 11.23
C GLU A 63 -6.02 12.99 10.62
N THR A 64 -5.69 13.83 9.62
CA THR A 64 -4.43 13.74 8.86
C THR A 64 -3.19 13.75 9.76
N GLU A 65 -3.22 14.48 10.88
CA GLU A 65 -2.12 14.57 11.85
C GLU A 65 -1.78 13.22 12.48
N ARG A 66 -2.75 12.30 12.58
CA ARG A 66 -2.54 10.95 13.11
C ARG A 66 -1.73 10.05 12.18
N MET A 67 -1.57 10.46 10.92
CA MET A 67 -0.70 9.77 9.95
C MET A 67 0.78 10.12 10.14
N GLY A 68 1.12 10.95 11.13
CA GLY A 68 2.48 11.24 11.53
C GLY A 68 3.36 11.75 10.39
N ARG A 69 4.49 11.06 10.16
CA ARG A 69 5.49 11.44 9.15
C ARG A 69 5.30 10.79 7.78
N ASN A 70 4.15 10.18 7.51
CA ASN A 70 3.93 9.55 6.20
C ASN A 70 4.17 10.52 5.03
N GLY A 71 3.82 11.83 5.19
CA GLY A 71 4.10 12.86 4.18
C GLY A 71 5.60 13.04 3.92
N GLU A 72 6.41 13.04 4.97
CA GLU A 72 7.88 13.11 4.84
C GLU A 72 8.44 11.92 4.05
N TYR A 73 7.89 10.72 4.27
CA TYR A 73 8.31 9.52 3.52
C TYR A 73 7.96 9.65 2.04
N LEU A 74 6.76 10.13 1.72
CA LEU A 74 6.30 10.32 0.33
C LEU A 74 7.11 11.40 -0.41
N ASP A 75 7.56 12.43 0.30
CA ASP A 75 8.34 13.52 -0.28
C ASP A 75 9.81 13.14 -0.51
N ARG A 76 10.39 12.38 0.42
CA ARG A 76 11.84 12.12 0.46
C ARG A 76 12.25 10.75 -0.07
N ALA A 77 11.36 9.76 -0.10
CA ALA A 77 11.71 8.41 -0.50
C ALA A 77 12.13 8.33 -1.97
N GLY A 78 13.35 7.87 -2.19
CA GLY A 78 13.86 7.46 -3.50
C GLY A 78 13.70 5.96 -3.75
N PHE A 79 12.80 5.29 -3.03
CA PHE A 79 12.56 3.85 -3.08
C PHE A 79 11.04 3.54 -3.12
N PRO A 80 10.64 2.30 -3.47
CA PRO A 80 9.22 1.93 -3.59
C PRO A 80 8.42 2.07 -2.29
N ILE A 81 7.16 2.49 -2.42
CA ILE A 81 6.19 2.57 -1.31
C ILE A 81 4.89 1.90 -1.72
N LEU A 82 4.35 1.04 -0.85
CA LEU A 82 3.02 0.46 -0.95
C LEU A 82 2.15 1.01 0.18
N GLY A 83 1.08 1.74 -0.17
CA GLY A 83 0.07 2.19 0.80
C GLY A 83 -1.12 1.23 0.82
N ILE A 84 -1.55 0.80 2.00
CA ILE A 84 -2.71 -0.09 2.19
C ILE A 84 -3.80 0.66 2.95
N CYS A 85 -5.03 0.65 2.45
CA CYS A 85 -6.22 1.27 3.04
C CYS A 85 -5.94 2.74 3.44
N ALA A 86 -5.82 3.06 4.72
CA ALA A 86 -5.49 4.42 5.19
C ALA A 86 -4.16 4.93 4.60
N GLY A 87 -3.16 4.08 4.40
CA GLY A 87 -1.90 4.43 3.74
C GLY A 87 -2.10 4.88 2.29
N MET A 88 -2.95 4.18 1.53
CA MET A 88 -3.35 4.57 0.18
C MET A 88 -4.11 5.90 0.17
N GLN A 89 -5.08 6.04 1.07
CA GLN A 89 -5.91 7.24 1.20
C GLN A 89 -5.07 8.47 1.54
N PHE A 90 -4.12 8.32 2.48
CA PHE A 90 -3.19 9.38 2.83
C PHE A 90 -2.31 9.79 1.64
N MET A 91 -1.78 8.82 0.90
CA MET A 91 -0.98 9.07 -0.30
C MET A 91 -1.78 9.90 -1.32
N THR A 92 -3.04 9.57 -1.52
CA THR A 92 -3.95 10.34 -2.41
C THR A 92 -4.11 11.79 -1.96
N ASN A 93 -4.44 12.00 -0.68
CA ASN A 93 -4.65 13.35 -0.14
C ASN A 93 -3.35 14.17 -0.16
N HIS A 94 -2.22 13.54 0.15
CA HIS A 94 -0.89 14.20 0.15
C HIS A 94 -0.53 14.80 -1.21
N TYR A 95 -0.90 14.12 -2.29
CA TYR A 95 -0.65 14.60 -3.66
C TYR A 95 -1.80 15.43 -4.26
N GLY A 96 -2.72 15.90 -3.43
CA GLY A 96 -3.79 16.83 -3.84
C GLY A 96 -5.06 16.19 -4.36
N GLY A 97 -5.24 14.89 -4.15
CA GLY A 97 -6.51 14.20 -4.31
C GLY A 97 -7.43 14.39 -3.12
N ALA A 98 -8.48 13.60 -3.05
CA ALA A 98 -9.43 13.63 -1.94
C ALA A 98 -9.96 12.25 -1.59
N THR A 99 -10.25 12.07 -0.30
CA THR A 99 -11.03 10.95 0.24
C THR A 99 -12.34 11.47 0.81
N ALA A 100 -13.38 10.67 0.71
CA ALA A 100 -14.72 10.99 1.19
C ALA A 100 -15.40 9.72 1.73
N PRO A 101 -16.49 9.85 2.50
CA PRO A 101 -17.31 8.71 2.85
C PRO A 101 -17.74 7.94 1.61
N ALA A 102 -17.54 6.63 1.62
CA ALA A 102 -17.95 5.75 0.53
C ALA A 102 -19.49 5.80 0.37
N LYS A 103 -19.94 5.73 -0.87
CA LYS A 103 -21.40 5.61 -1.14
C LYS A 103 -21.93 4.29 -0.56
N VAL A 104 -21.14 3.24 -0.69
CA VAL A 104 -21.40 1.92 -0.11
C VAL A 104 -20.12 1.49 0.62
N PRO A 105 -20.06 1.62 1.96
CA PRO A 105 -18.93 1.12 2.73
C PRO A 105 -18.74 -0.39 2.51
N GLU A 106 -17.50 -0.84 2.37
CA GLU A 106 -17.20 -2.24 2.12
C GLU A 106 -16.54 -2.88 3.33
N PHE A 107 -17.15 -3.99 3.78
CA PHE A 107 -16.66 -4.81 4.88
C PHE A 107 -16.80 -6.28 4.55
N GLY A 108 -15.68 -7.00 4.59
CA GLY A 108 -15.65 -8.42 4.28
C GLY A 108 -15.23 -8.71 2.85
N LYS A 109 -15.81 -9.75 2.27
CA LYS A 109 -15.43 -10.22 0.91
C LYS A 109 -16.04 -9.32 -0.16
N THR A 110 -15.19 -8.88 -1.08
CA THR A 110 -15.57 -8.09 -2.25
C THR A 110 -14.90 -8.67 -3.49
N THR A 111 -15.54 -8.56 -4.63
CA THR A 111 -14.94 -8.95 -5.91
C THR A 111 -14.11 -7.81 -6.46
N LEU A 112 -12.81 -8.06 -6.64
CA LEU A 112 -11.89 -7.13 -7.32
C LEU A 112 -11.89 -7.39 -8.82
N HIS A 113 -11.94 -6.32 -9.60
CA HIS A 113 -11.76 -6.32 -11.05
C HIS A 113 -10.45 -5.62 -11.40
N VAL A 114 -9.51 -6.34 -11.98
CA VAL A 114 -8.21 -5.81 -12.40
C VAL A 114 -8.34 -5.19 -13.78
N ASP A 115 -8.23 -3.88 -13.85
CA ASP A 115 -8.28 -3.10 -15.11
C ASP A 115 -6.94 -3.13 -15.84
N ASP A 116 -5.86 -3.01 -15.07
CA ASP A 116 -4.49 -3.06 -15.58
C ASP A 116 -3.61 -3.92 -14.65
N GLU A 117 -2.92 -4.90 -15.22
CA GLU A 117 -2.04 -5.77 -14.42
C GLU A 117 -0.89 -4.97 -13.82
N ASP A 118 -0.33 -4.04 -14.61
CA ASP A 118 0.85 -3.27 -14.23
C ASP A 118 1.91 -4.16 -13.51
N ASP A 119 2.57 -3.64 -12.49
CA ASP A 119 3.56 -4.41 -11.72
C ASP A 119 2.89 -5.31 -10.65
N LEU A 120 1.83 -4.80 -9.96
CA LEU A 120 1.29 -5.49 -8.79
C LEU A 120 0.42 -6.72 -9.12
N PHE A 121 -0.28 -6.70 -10.24
CA PHE A 121 -1.23 -7.74 -10.63
C PHE A 121 -0.73 -8.67 -11.73
N VAL A 122 0.56 -8.56 -12.08
CA VAL A 122 1.17 -9.44 -13.10
C VAL A 122 0.99 -10.91 -12.74
N GLY A 123 0.40 -11.65 -13.68
CA GLY A 123 0.18 -13.10 -13.55
C GLY A 123 -0.98 -13.49 -12.64
N LEU A 124 -1.79 -12.53 -12.21
CA LEU A 124 -2.99 -12.78 -11.41
C LEU A 124 -4.25 -12.83 -12.29
N PRO A 125 -5.33 -13.48 -11.83
CA PRO A 125 -6.62 -13.44 -12.52
C PRO A 125 -7.14 -12.00 -12.65
N ARG A 126 -7.93 -11.73 -13.69
CA ARG A 126 -8.60 -10.43 -13.87
C ARG A 126 -9.70 -10.16 -12.84
N THR A 127 -10.15 -11.20 -12.17
CA THR A 127 -11.20 -11.09 -11.15
C THR A 127 -10.92 -12.09 -10.05
N PHE A 128 -10.90 -11.62 -8.79
CA PHE A 128 -10.72 -12.49 -7.63
C PHE A 128 -11.27 -11.80 -6.35
N THR A 129 -11.40 -12.59 -5.28
CA THR A 129 -11.94 -12.09 -4.01
C THR A 129 -10.87 -11.38 -3.19
N VAL A 130 -11.21 -10.19 -2.67
CA VAL A 130 -10.39 -9.43 -1.72
C VAL A 130 -11.17 -9.16 -0.43
N TRP A 131 -10.45 -8.80 0.63
CA TRP A 131 -11.04 -8.42 1.91
C TRP A 131 -10.98 -6.92 2.10
N GLU A 132 -12.16 -6.33 2.34
CA GLU A 132 -12.34 -4.91 2.57
C GLU A 132 -12.68 -4.59 4.03
N SER A 133 -12.29 -3.39 4.45
CA SER A 133 -12.67 -2.84 5.74
C SER A 133 -12.52 -1.32 5.71
N HIS A 134 -13.40 -0.61 5.00
CA HIS A 134 -13.34 0.83 4.89
C HIS A 134 -14.71 1.52 4.86
N ASN A 135 -14.79 2.67 5.53
CA ASN A 135 -15.93 3.60 5.46
C ASN A 135 -15.72 4.72 4.46
N ASP A 136 -14.47 5.10 4.24
CA ASP A 136 -14.07 6.17 3.32
C ASP A 136 -13.33 5.57 2.12
N GLU A 137 -13.46 6.23 0.98
CA GLU A 137 -12.82 5.83 -0.27
C GLU A 137 -12.11 7.02 -0.93
N VAL A 138 -11.22 6.75 -1.88
CA VAL A 138 -10.66 7.78 -2.75
C VAL A 138 -11.75 8.29 -3.67
N SER A 139 -12.11 9.56 -3.53
CA SER A 139 -13.17 10.23 -4.32
C SER A 139 -12.61 11.05 -5.48
N VAL A 140 -11.38 11.57 -5.34
CA VAL A 140 -10.69 12.33 -6.38
C VAL A 140 -9.24 11.84 -6.46
N LEU A 141 -8.89 11.26 -7.60
CA LEU A 141 -7.53 10.83 -7.88
C LEU A 141 -6.75 11.97 -8.55
N PRO A 142 -5.53 12.31 -8.08
CA PRO A 142 -4.72 13.37 -8.68
C PRO A 142 -4.27 13.01 -10.10
N LYS A 143 -3.90 14.03 -10.88
CA LYS A 143 -3.24 13.83 -12.18
C LYS A 143 -1.92 13.06 -11.99
N GLY A 144 -1.63 12.14 -12.91
CA GLY A 144 -0.45 11.28 -12.83
C GLY A 144 -0.64 10.02 -11.97
N PHE A 145 -1.86 9.76 -11.52
CA PHE A 145 -2.24 8.50 -10.91
C PHE A 145 -2.99 7.63 -11.93
N LYS A 146 -2.65 6.37 -11.98
CA LYS A 146 -3.28 5.38 -12.87
C LYS A 146 -4.04 4.37 -12.03
N VAL A 147 -5.35 4.23 -12.29
CA VAL A 147 -6.17 3.19 -11.66
C VAL A 147 -5.75 1.83 -12.20
N LEU A 148 -5.61 0.86 -11.31
CA LEU A 148 -5.23 -0.52 -11.65
C LEU A 148 -6.38 -1.50 -11.42
N ALA A 149 -7.27 -1.22 -10.47
CA ALA A 149 -8.40 -2.09 -10.15
C ALA A 149 -9.55 -1.33 -9.50
N HIS A 150 -10.75 -1.90 -9.60
CA HIS A 150 -11.98 -1.40 -8.98
C HIS A 150 -12.81 -2.57 -8.41
N SER A 151 -13.81 -2.25 -7.59
CA SER A 151 -14.91 -3.14 -7.21
C SER A 151 -16.24 -2.63 -7.76
N ASP A 152 -17.33 -3.38 -7.55
CA ASP A 152 -18.67 -2.94 -7.96
C ASP A 152 -19.12 -1.68 -7.22
N ASN A 153 -18.58 -1.42 -6.02
CA ASN A 153 -18.97 -0.28 -5.18
C ASN A 153 -17.90 0.82 -5.09
N CYS A 154 -16.62 0.49 -5.29
CA CYS A 154 -15.49 1.41 -5.19
C CYS A 154 -14.73 1.48 -6.52
N SER A 155 -14.68 2.66 -7.12
CA SER A 155 -14.06 2.86 -8.44
C SER A 155 -12.54 2.81 -8.41
N ILE A 156 -11.91 2.92 -7.24
CA ILE A 156 -10.46 3.00 -7.09
C ILE A 156 -10.02 2.09 -5.94
N GLU A 157 -9.86 0.82 -6.25
CA GLU A 157 -9.35 -0.19 -5.32
C GLU A 157 -7.81 -0.29 -5.34
N ALA A 158 -7.21 0.08 -6.45
CA ALA A 158 -5.77 0.13 -6.58
C ALA A 158 -5.34 1.21 -7.56
N PHE A 159 -4.18 1.81 -7.27
CA PHE A 159 -3.51 2.72 -8.20
C PHE A 159 -1.99 2.60 -8.15
N ARG A 160 -1.34 3.16 -9.18
CA ARG A 160 0.08 3.52 -9.13
C ARG A 160 0.25 5.01 -9.42
N ILE A 161 1.37 5.59 -8.96
CA ILE A 161 1.78 6.96 -9.32
C ILE A 161 2.76 6.89 -10.48
N GLU A 162 2.45 7.54 -11.61
CA GLU A 162 3.33 7.60 -12.77
C GLU A 162 4.63 8.34 -12.42
N GLY A 163 5.76 7.78 -12.85
CA GLY A 163 7.09 8.34 -12.58
C GLY A 163 7.64 8.11 -11.17
N LYS A 164 6.85 7.50 -10.28
CA LYS A 164 7.27 7.07 -8.93
C LYS A 164 6.95 5.59 -8.73
N PRO A 165 7.77 4.84 -7.96
CA PRO A 165 7.49 3.45 -7.62
C PRO A 165 6.50 3.35 -6.45
N PHE A 166 5.41 4.09 -6.49
CA PHE A 166 4.43 4.19 -5.42
C PHE A 166 3.09 3.60 -5.84
N TYR A 167 2.55 2.75 -4.99
CA TYR A 167 1.32 2.00 -5.22
C TYR A 167 0.36 2.14 -4.05
N GLY A 168 -0.93 2.13 -4.32
CA GLY A 168 -1.98 2.13 -3.32
C GLY A 168 -2.95 0.99 -3.53
N LEU A 169 -3.38 0.36 -2.42
CA LEU A 169 -4.43 -0.66 -2.37
C LEU A 169 -5.46 -0.26 -1.31
N GLN A 170 -6.73 -0.23 -1.68
CA GLN A 170 -7.83 0.03 -0.73
C GLN A 170 -8.11 -1.22 0.11
N PHE A 171 -8.09 -2.38 -0.50
CA PHE A 171 -8.28 -3.67 0.16
C PHE A 171 -7.04 -4.13 0.95
N HIS A 172 -7.21 -5.20 1.72
CA HIS A 172 -6.20 -5.76 2.62
C HIS A 172 -5.59 -7.06 2.07
N PRO A 173 -4.44 -6.98 1.36
CA PRO A 173 -3.78 -8.18 0.81
C PRO A 173 -3.17 -9.09 1.89
N GLU A 174 -2.94 -8.56 3.11
CA GLU A 174 -2.38 -9.28 4.25
C GLU A 174 -3.38 -10.19 4.97
N VAL A 175 -4.67 -10.05 4.66
CA VAL A 175 -5.75 -10.83 5.29
C VAL A 175 -5.93 -12.16 4.54
N GLU A 176 -6.05 -13.27 5.27
CA GLU A 176 -6.18 -14.63 4.70
C GLU A 176 -7.34 -14.78 3.71
N ASN A 177 -8.38 -13.99 3.87
CA ASN A 177 -9.56 -14.03 3.01
C ASN A 177 -9.35 -13.32 1.66
N THR A 178 -8.25 -12.60 1.48
CA THR A 178 -7.84 -12.06 0.18
C THR A 178 -7.13 -13.13 -0.62
N GLU A 179 -7.73 -13.50 -1.76
CA GLU A 179 -7.08 -14.37 -2.73
C GLU A 179 -5.85 -13.66 -3.33
N HIS A 180 -4.79 -14.40 -3.59
CA HIS A 180 -3.54 -13.88 -4.17
C HIS A 180 -2.84 -12.77 -3.37
N GLY A 181 -3.19 -12.54 -2.10
CA GLY A 181 -2.57 -11.49 -1.29
C GLY A 181 -1.05 -11.61 -1.20
N TYR A 182 -0.52 -12.83 -0.97
CA TYR A 182 0.91 -13.10 -0.98
C TYR A 182 1.57 -12.84 -2.34
N ASP A 183 0.87 -13.08 -3.44
CA ASP A 183 1.41 -12.85 -4.78
C ASP A 183 1.50 -11.36 -5.09
N ILE A 184 0.55 -10.55 -4.60
CA ILE A 184 0.62 -9.08 -4.66
C ILE A 184 1.86 -8.57 -3.93
N PHE A 185 2.13 -9.06 -2.70
CA PHE A 185 3.36 -8.71 -1.98
C PHE A 185 4.62 -9.16 -2.73
N LYS A 186 4.65 -10.38 -3.30
CA LYS A 186 5.77 -10.83 -4.13
C LYS A 186 6.00 -9.94 -5.34
N ASN A 187 4.93 -9.51 -5.99
CA ASN A 187 5.03 -8.61 -7.13
C ASN A 187 5.58 -7.24 -6.71
N PHE A 188 5.12 -6.69 -5.57
CA PHE A 188 5.72 -5.49 -5.00
C PHE A 188 7.21 -5.67 -4.69
N LEU A 189 7.62 -6.81 -4.11
CA LEU A 189 9.04 -7.09 -3.86
C LEU A 189 9.87 -7.20 -5.14
N LYS A 190 9.30 -7.64 -6.27
CA LYS A 190 9.97 -7.58 -7.58
C LYS A 190 10.20 -6.14 -8.04
N VAL A 191 9.24 -5.23 -7.77
CA VAL A 191 9.44 -3.80 -8.02
C VAL A 191 10.61 -3.28 -7.19
N VAL A 192 10.67 -3.64 -5.90
CA VAL A 192 11.78 -3.24 -5.01
C VAL A 192 13.11 -3.74 -5.54
N ASP A 193 13.20 -5.04 -5.89
CA ASP A 193 14.42 -5.65 -6.45
C ASP A 193 14.88 -4.93 -7.72
N SER A 194 13.96 -4.67 -8.64
CA SER A 194 14.24 -3.94 -9.88
C SER A 194 14.67 -2.48 -9.64
N TRP A 195 14.22 -1.88 -8.54
CA TRP A 195 14.60 -0.51 -8.17
C TRP A 195 15.99 -0.45 -7.55
N MET A 196 16.38 -1.46 -6.75
CA MET A 196 17.71 -1.53 -6.10
C MET A 196 18.88 -1.68 -7.10
N VAL A 197 18.63 -2.15 -8.31
CA VAL A 197 19.67 -2.36 -9.33
C VAL A 197 19.80 -1.19 -10.33
N ARG A 198 19.06 -0.10 -10.12
CA ARG A 198 19.15 1.15 -10.91
C ARG A 198 20.18 2.09 -10.32
#